data_568bbfef832dfc25f4bc27bd102e931c
#
_entry.id   568bbfef832dfc25f4bc27bd102e931c
#
_cell.length_a   1.000
_cell.length_b   1.000
_cell.length_c   1.000
_cell.angle_alpha   90.00
_cell.angle_beta   90.00
_cell.angle_gamma   90.00
#
_symmetry.space_group_name_H-M   'P 1'
#
loop_
_entity.id
_entity.type
_entity.pdbx_description
1 polymer ?
#
loop_
_entity_poly.entity_id
_entity_poly.type
_entity_poly.pdbx_seq_one_letter_code
_entity_poly.pdbx_strand_id
1 'polypeptide(L)'
;MLLTNKINALDGVTMSQIMMGTDANKDILNNTNLLTDEANSASANDMMIVVDSEKENIMEEVMPAIDEFLDDLSAKGTSEEAQAATSWSEAFDLLPEANVALFSIPGEYGAPEMERALKNDLHVFSFTDNVSIEDEVRLKKLAHEKGLLMMGPDCGTGIISSIPIAFTNVVSPGNIGVVGASGTGIQEVTTIIDRLGGGVVHAIGTGGRDLSDKVGAITVKDAIVALENHEPTDVITVISKPPAKEVRDEVVELLQSISKPVVAIFLGEKPTSHEGKVYLAHTLEETAKIAVDLANDVAVKKNYFEALAKPAVPTLPEDKVVKGLYSGGTLASEAGMLISEALDLGGLVKAEGYVLKSHGYEVIDLGDDMYTQGRPHPMIDPDVRIEKIREYAQDEKTGIILFDVVLGYGAHEDMVGALLPAIEEARATAKEAGRDLYFVATVCGTTKDPQNYQSSVDRLKEGGVLVAESNAKAVQLALLLKGIEISEDDKEVVAYNGPTVDVPKPGEKVMELLTTKPRIINVGLQSF
;
A
#
# COMPACT_ATOMS: atom_id res chain seq x y z
N MET A 1 8.42 -18.44 5.96
CA MET A 1 7.38 -18.52 4.89
C MET A 1 7.75 -19.51 3.79
N LEU A 2 8.81 -19.32 2.98
CA LEU A 2 9.20 -20.30 1.94
C LEU A 2 9.48 -21.70 2.54
N LEU A 3 10.15 -21.76 3.68
CA LEU A 3 10.40 -23.00 4.38
C LEU A 3 9.11 -23.65 4.91
N THR A 4 8.22 -22.87 5.51
CA THR A 4 6.90 -23.34 5.97
C THR A 4 6.09 -23.93 4.81
N ASN A 5 6.07 -23.25 3.65
CA ASN A 5 5.39 -23.75 2.45
C ASN A 5 6.00 -25.06 1.93
N LYS A 6 7.36 -25.18 1.95
CA LYS A 6 8.05 -26.43 1.58
C LYS A 6 7.66 -27.57 2.52
N ILE A 7 7.56 -27.31 3.82
CA ILE A 7 7.20 -28.32 4.81
C ILE A 7 5.72 -28.69 4.70
N ASN A 8 4.82 -27.72 4.50
CA ASN A 8 3.39 -27.98 4.29
C ASN A 8 3.09 -28.79 3.02
N ALA A 9 4.02 -28.81 2.05
CA ALA A 9 3.89 -29.62 0.84
C ALA A 9 4.31 -31.10 1.03
N LEU A 10 4.87 -31.48 2.20
CA LEU A 10 5.22 -32.86 2.49
C LEU A 10 3.97 -33.70 2.76
N ASP A 11 3.96 -34.92 2.21
CA ASP A 11 2.84 -35.84 2.38
C ASP A 11 2.62 -36.21 3.86
N GLY A 12 1.42 -35.98 4.36
CA GLY A 12 1.02 -36.21 5.73
C GLY A 12 1.23 -35.06 6.70
N VAL A 13 1.71 -33.90 6.24
CA VAL A 13 1.71 -32.66 7.03
C VAL A 13 0.35 -31.97 6.86
N THR A 14 -0.34 -31.73 7.96
CA THR A 14 -1.61 -30.99 8.00
C THR A 14 -1.34 -29.50 8.09
N MET A 15 -0.39 -29.10 8.94
CA MET A 15 0.02 -27.73 9.17
C MET A 15 1.43 -27.69 9.74
N SER A 16 2.21 -26.69 9.36
CA SER A 16 3.47 -26.39 10.04
C SER A 16 3.62 -24.90 10.34
N GLN A 17 4.34 -24.59 11.40
CA GLN A 17 4.73 -23.24 11.77
C GLN A 17 6.21 -23.22 12.12
N ILE A 18 6.96 -22.34 11.46
CA ILE A 18 8.40 -22.17 11.70
C ILE A 18 8.63 -20.69 12.02
N MET A 19 9.00 -20.42 13.28
CA MET A 19 9.15 -19.08 13.80
C MET A 19 10.12 -19.02 14.98
N MET A 20 10.57 -17.82 15.34
CA MET A 20 11.41 -17.62 16.53
C MET A 20 10.61 -17.77 17.82
N GLY A 21 11.24 -18.20 18.91
CA GLY A 21 10.61 -18.45 20.21
C GLY A 21 10.26 -17.21 21.02
N THR A 22 9.83 -16.13 20.37
CA THR A 22 9.36 -14.90 21.04
C THR A 22 8.01 -15.12 21.70
N ASP A 23 7.68 -14.34 22.74
CA ASP A 23 6.40 -14.45 23.43
C ASP A 23 5.21 -14.24 22.48
N ALA A 24 5.31 -13.28 21.55
CA ALA A 24 4.28 -13.05 20.53
C ALA A 24 4.06 -14.28 19.63
N ASN A 25 5.13 -14.95 19.20
CA ASN A 25 5.04 -16.16 18.39
C ASN A 25 4.48 -17.35 19.18
N LYS A 26 4.76 -17.44 20.48
CA LYS A 26 4.15 -18.45 21.36
C LYS A 26 2.65 -18.20 21.54
N ASP A 27 2.22 -16.95 21.62
CA ASP A 27 0.79 -16.59 21.65
C ASP A 27 0.08 -17.02 20.35
N ILE A 28 0.74 -16.86 19.20
CA ILE A 28 0.21 -17.34 17.92
C ILE A 28 0.06 -18.87 17.92
N LEU A 29 1.08 -19.60 18.34
CA LEU A 29 1.02 -21.06 18.45
C LEU A 29 -0.07 -21.52 19.44
N ASN A 30 -0.27 -20.78 20.53
CA ASN A 30 -1.32 -21.07 21.49
C ASN A 30 -2.72 -20.86 20.90
N ASN A 31 -2.92 -19.79 20.16
CA ASN A 31 -4.20 -19.45 19.51
C ASN A 31 -4.55 -20.44 18.38
N THR A 32 -3.55 -21.06 17.77
CA THR A 32 -3.73 -22.10 16.74
C THR A 32 -3.74 -23.53 17.30
N ASN A 33 -3.67 -23.71 18.63
CA ASN A 33 -3.55 -24.98 19.33
C ASN A 33 -2.30 -25.82 18.93
N LEU A 34 -1.23 -25.15 18.50
CA LEU A 34 0.03 -25.76 18.09
C LEU A 34 1.15 -25.60 19.14
N LEU A 35 0.90 -24.85 20.24
CA LEU A 35 1.91 -24.64 21.28
C LEU A 35 2.15 -25.91 22.08
N THR A 36 3.34 -26.52 21.92
CA THR A 36 3.81 -27.63 22.72
C THR A 36 4.61 -27.14 23.94
N ASP A 37 4.84 -28.04 24.92
CA ASP A 37 5.67 -27.70 26.08
C ASP A 37 7.11 -27.36 25.68
N GLU A 38 7.66 -28.05 24.66
CA GLU A 38 8.97 -27.73 24.10
C GLU A 38 8.99 -26.34 23.44
N ALA A 39 8.01 -26.04 22.59
CA ALA A 39 7.91 -24.71 21.94
C ALA A 39 7.71 -23.59 22.99
N ASN A 40 6.94 -23.84 24.03
CA ASN A 40 6.75 -22.88 25.12
C ASN A 40 8.04 -22.63 25.92
N SER A 41 8.94 -23.62 26.00
CA SER A 41 10.24 -23.50 26.70
C SER A 41 11.33 -22.83 25.87
N ALA A 42 11.12 -22.62 24.56
CA ALA A 42 12.08 -22.00 23.67
C ALA A 42 12.38 -20.56 24.08
N SER A 43 13.63 -20.12 23.94
CA SER A 43 14.03 -18.73 24.12
C SER A 43 13.70 -17.90 22.87
N ALA A 44 13.68 -16.57 23.00
CA ALA A 44 13.41 -15.66 21.87
C ALA A 44 14.40 -15.85 20.68
N ASN A 45 15.57 -16.42 20.93
CA ASN A 45 16.61 -16.67 19.92
C ASN A 45 16.55 -18.07 19.32
N ASP A 46 15.69 -18.95 19.84
CA ASP A 46 15.52 -20.30 19.31
C ASP A 46 14.51 -20.30 18.16
N MET A 47 14.78 -21.08 17.12
CA MET A 47 13.82 -21.33 16.04
C MET A 47 12.92 -22.49 16.46
N MET A 48 11.63 -22.23 16.57
CA MET A 48 10.62 -23.26 16.81
C MET A 48 10.14 -23.83 15.49
N ILE A 49 10.10 -25.15 15.38
CA ILE A 49 9.55 -25.90 14.26
C ILE A 49 8.43 -26.77 14.81
N VAL A 50 7.20 -26.37 14.54
CA VAL A 50 6.01 -27.08 15.02
C VAL A 50 5.26 -27.62 13.81
N VAL A 51 4.99 -28.92 13.81
CA VAL A 51 4.34 -29.61 12.69
C VAL A 51 3.19 -30.46 13.24
N ASP A 52 2.00 -30.25 12.68
CA ASP A 52 0.84 -31.09 12.86
C ASP A 52 0.77 -32.12 11.73
N SER A 53 0.71 -33.40 12.08
CA SER A 53 0.78 -34.51 11.11
C SER A 53 0.11 -35.77 11.64
N GLU A 54 -0.50 -36.51 10.74
CA GLU A 54 -1.02 -37.87 11.03
C GLU A 54 0.08 -38.94 11.05
N LYS A 55 1.30 -38.63 10.60
CA LYS A 55 2.45 -39.56 10.61
C LYS A 55 3.25 -39.42 11.90
N GLU A 56 3.44 -40.52 12.65
CA GLU A 56 4.18 -40.53 13.92
C GLU A 56 5.65 -40.07 13.80
N ASN A 57 6.31 -40.30 12.64
CA ASN A 57 7.73 -39.99 12.43
C ASN A 57 7.97 -38.89 11.40
N ILE A 58 7.04 -37.94 11.24
CA ILE A 58 7.13 -36.90 10.21
C ILE A 58 8.42 -36.07 10.32
N MET A 59 8.98 -35.89 11.50
CA MET A 59 10.22 -35.13 11.71
C MET A 59 11.44 -35.75 11.01
N GLU A 60 11.42 -37.04 10.71
CA GLU A 60 12.48 -37.70 9.91
C GLU A 60 12.47 -37.28 8.45
N GLU A 61 11.32 -36.76 7.94
CA GLU A 61 11.17 -36.16 6.61
C GLU A 61 11.35 -34.63 6.66
N VAL A 62 10.85 -33.99 7.72
CA VAL A 62 10.88 -32.54 7.90
C VAL A 62 12.30 -32.02 8.11
N MET A 63 13.09 -32.62 9.01
CA MET A 63 14.44 -32.14 9.32
C MET A 63 15.37 -32.15 8.09
N PRO A 64 15.46 -33.25 7.29
CA PRO A 64 16.25 -33.21 6.06
C PRO A 64 15.76 -32.19 5.04
N ALA A 65 14.44 -31.92 4.93
CA ALA A 65 13.89 -30.92 4.02
C ALA A 65 14.26 -29.50 4.46
N ILE A 66 14.38 -29.24 5.78
CA ILE A 66 14.87 -27.98 6.34
C ILE A 66 16.36 -27.83 6.06
N ASP A 67 17.16 -28.85 6.33
CA ASP A 67 18.61 -28.82 6.09
C ASP A 67 18.92 -28.58 4.60
N GLU A 68 18.22 -29.27 3.69
CA GLU A 68 18.32 -29.05 2.25
C GLU A 68 17.96 -27.63 1.86
N PHE A 69 16.88 -27.07 2.44
CA PHE A 69 16.47 -25.70 2.16
C PHE A 69 17.50 -24.68 2.64
N LEU A 70 18.08 -24.87 3.84
CA LEU A 70 19.13 -24.02 4.39
C LEU A 70 20.43 -24.12 3.58
N ASP A 71 20.79 -25.34 3.13
CA ASP A 71 21.93 -25.58 2.26
C ASP A 71 21.72 -24.93 0.88
N ASP A 72 20.51 -25.03 0.29
CA ASP A 72 20.14 -24.38 -0.95
C ASP A 72 20.19 -22.85 -0.85
N LEU A 73 19.75 -22.28 0.27
CA LEU A 73 19.89 -20.85 0.56
C LEU A 73 21.37 -20.45 0.63
N SER A 74 22.19 -21.26 1.30
CA SER A 74 23.64 -21.04 1.41
C SER A 74 24.33 -21.19 0.06
N ALA A 75 23.89 -22.10 -0.81
CA ALA A 75 24.45 -22.34 -2.13
C ALA A 75 24.01 -21.29 -3.17
N LYS A 76 22.81 -20.72 -3.05
CA LYS A 76 22.30 -19.62 -3.90
C LYS A 76 22.94 -18.27 -3.55
N GLY A 77 23.59 -18.13 -2.40
CA GLY A 77 24.29 -16.96 -1.92
C GLY A 77 25.60 -16.61 -2.67
N THR A 78 25.87 -17.17 -3.84
CA THR A 78 27.11 -16.89 -4.60
C THR A 78 26.94 -15.90 -5.77
N SER A 79 25.87 -15.09 -5.82
CA SER A 79 25.77 -13.95 -6.72
C SER A 79 25.69 -12.66 -5.91
N GLU A 80 26.81 -11.91 -5.83
CA GLU A 80 26.97 -10.58 -5.21
C GLU A 80 26.14 -10.40 -3.91
N GLU A 81 26.50 -11.16 -2.87
CA GLU A 81 25.88 -11.02 -1.55
C GLU A 81 26.12 -9.60 -1.04
N ALA A 82 25.04 -8.88 -0.75
CA ALA A 82 25.12 -7.75 0.15
C ALA A 82 25.75 -8.27 1.46
N GLN A 83 26.94 -7.82 1.80
CA GLN A 83 27.63 -8.24 3.02
C GLN A 83 26.74 -7.88 4.22
N ALA A 84 26.32 -8.88 4.99
CA ALA A 84 25.54 -8.67 6.19
C ALA A 84 26.46 -8.09 7.28
N ALA A 85 26.19 -6.85 7.67
CA ALA A 85 26.83 -6.20 8.80
C ALA A 85 26.13 -6.57 10.11
N THR A 86 26.89 -6.80 11.16
CA THR A 86 26.36 -7.12 12.50
C THR A 86 26.25 -5.89 13.41
N SER A 87 26.74 -4.75 12.95
CA SER A 87 26.74 -3.49 13.67
C SER A 87 26.70 -2.28 12.74
N TRP A 88 26.26 -1.13 13.25
CA TRP A 88 26.30 0.13 12.50
C TRP A 88 27.71 0.53 12.07
N SER A 89 28.73 0.30 12.92
CA SER A 89 30.12 0.59 12.56
C SER A 89 30.54 -0.20 11.34
N GLU A 90 30.26 -1.49 11.32
CA GLU A 90 30.56 -2.36 10.19
C GLU A 90 29.77 -1.97 8.94
N ALA A 91 28.48 -1.62 9.09
CA ALA A 91 27.68 -1.16 7.97
C ALA A 91 28.23 0.13 7.35
N PHE A 92 28.70 1.09 8.15
CA PHE A 92 29.35 2.31 7.66
C PHE A 92 30.71 2.05 7.04
N ASP A 93 31.45 1.06 7.55
CA ASP A 93 32.72 0.66 6.93
C ASP A 93 32.52 0.03 5.54
N LEU A 94 31.44 -0.74 5.38
CA LEU A 94 31.05 -1.37 4.11
C LEU A 94 30.43 -0.38 3.10
N LEU A 95 29.63 0.58 3.58
CA LEU A 95 28.97 1.59 2.76
C LEU A 95 29.15 3.00 3.34
N PRO A 96 30.35 3.59 3.24
CA PRO A 96 30.67 4.89 3.85
C PRO A 96 29.80 6.05 3.32
N GLU A 97 29.34 5.93 2.08
CA GLU A 97 28.49 6.92 1.43
C GLU A 97 27.00 6.64 1.57
N ALA A 98 26.58 5.79 2.50
CA ALA A 98 25.16 5.58 2.80
C ALA A 98 24.45 6.91 3.10
N ASN A 99 23.25 7.07 2.55
CA ASN A 99 22.44 8.26 2.78
C ASN A 99 21.01 7.93 3.26
N VAL A 100 20.61 6.68 3.19
CA VAL A 100 19.29 6.20 3.65
C VAL A 100 19.47 4.96 4.52
N ALA A 101 18.72 4.89 5.62
CA ALA A 101 18.52 3.67 6.39
C ALA A 101 17.07 3.19 6.19
N LEU A 102 16.90 1.96 5.72
CA LEU A 102 15.61 1.32 5.53
C LEU A 102 15.33 0.36 6.69
N PHE A 103 14.17 0.50 7.32
CA PHE A 103 13.79 -0.27 8.51
C PHE A 103 12.61 -1.20 8.23
N SER A 104 12.78 -2.48 8.62
CA SER A 104 11.74 -3.50 8.60
C SER A 104 11.79 -4.39 9.86
N ILE A 105 12.10 -3.80 11.01
CA ILE A 105 12.14 -4.47 12.32
C ILE A 105 10.89 -4.12 13.15
N PRO A 106 10.50 -4.92 14.17
CA PRO A 106 9.35 -4.60 15.01
C PRO A 106 9.42 -3.21 15.66
N GLY A 107 8.26 -2.53 15.77
CA GLY A 107 8.17 -1.13 16.17
C GLY A 107 8.79 -0.79 17.52
N GLU A 108 8.71 -1.71 18.50
CA GLU A 108 9.33 -1.54 19.83
C GLU A 108 10.88 -1.39 19.76
N TYR A 109 11.52 -2.00 18.75
CA TYR A 109 12.96 -1.89 18.51
C TYR A 109 13.30 -0.83 17.46
N GLY A 110 12.31 -0.43 16.65
CA GLY A 110 12.49 0.45 15.52
C GLY A 110 12.89 1.87 15.92
N ALA A 111 12.18 2.47 16.88
CA ALA A 111 12.36 3.87 17.23
C ALA A 111 13.79 4.22 17.71
N PRO A 112 14.46 3.44 18.58
CA PRO A 112 15.85 3.70 18.97
C PRO A 112 16.84 3.60 17.79
N GLU A 113 16.62 2.64 16.88
CA GLU A 113 17.50 2.44 15.73
C GLU A 113 17.31 3.53 14.66
N MET A 114 16.06 3.98 14.44
CA MET A 114 15.77 5.14 13.57
C MET A 114 16.42 6.42 14.11
N GLU A 115 16.36 6.64 15.43
CA GLU A 115 17.04 7.76 16.06
C GLU A 115 18.55 7.69 15.86
N ARG A 116 19.14 6.49 15.97
CA ARG A 116 20.56 6.27 15.69
C ARG A 116 20.92 6.60 14.24
N ALA A 117 20.08 6.18 13.27
CA ALA A 117 20.28 6.51 11.86
C ALA A 117 20.25 8.03 11.64
N LEU A 118 19.23 8.73 12.16
CA LEU A 118 19.11 10.19 12.07
C LEU A 118 20.31 10.90 12.72
N LYS A 119 20.79 10.43 13.87
CA LYS A 119 21.98 10.99 14.54
C LYS A 119 23.26 10.82 13.71
N ASN A 120 23.32 9.78 12.88
CA ASN A 120 24.42 9.53 11.93
C ASN A 120 24.15 10.13 10.54
N ASP A 121 23.25 11.11 10.45
CA ASP A 121 22.96 11.88 9.24
C ASP A 121 22.37 11.06 8.08
N LEU A 122 21.72 9.94 8.36
CA LEU A 122 20.97 9.17 7.38
C LEU A 122 19.50 9.63 7.34
N HIS A 123 18.94 9.74 6.14
CA HIS A 123 17.49 9.74 5.97
C HIS A 123 16.92 8.39 6.41
N VAL A 124 15.69 8.38 6.91
CA VAL A 124 15.02 7.16 7.33
C VAL A 124 13.89 6.84 6.38
N PHE A 125 13.86 5.59 5.90
CA PHE A 125 12.71 4.98 5.25
C PHE A 125 12.24 3.82 6.13
N SER A 126 11.09 3.98 6.79
CA SER A 126 10.61 3.02 7.78
C SER A 126 9.32 2.34 7.33
N PHE A 127 9.47 1.08 6.92
CA PHE A 127 8.36 0.16 6.71
C PHE A 127 7.79 -0.36 8.04
N THR A 128 8.58 -0.23 9.13
CA THR A 128 8.22 -0.64 10.48
C THR A 128 6.86 -0.06 10.90
N ASP A 129 5.96 -0.92 11.31
CA ASP A 129 4.67 -0.61 11.93
C ASP A 129 4.76 -0.54 13.46
N ASN A 130 3.64 -0.31 14.14
CA ASN A 130 3.53 -0.33 15.62
C ASN A 130 4.55 0.56 16.37
N VAL A 131 5.05 1.61 15.73
CA VAL A 131 5.79 2.68 16.40
C VAL A 131 4.81 3.60 17.13
N SER A 132 5.11 3.99 18.38
CA SER A 132 4.24 4.90 19.12
C SER A 132 4.11 6.26 18.43
N ILE A 133 2.97 6.93 18.60
CA ILE A 133 2.76 8.26 18.01
C ILE A 133 3.74 9.28 18.60
N GLU A 134 4.09 9.13 19.86
CA GLU A 134 5.05 9.96 20.57
C GLU A 134 6.45 9.83 19.96
N ASP A 135 6.87 8.61 19.65
CA ASP A 135 8.14 8.35 18.98
C ASP A 135 8.14 8.86 17.53
N GLU A 136 7.05 8.66 16.79
CA GLU A 136 6.92 9.21 15.44
C GLU A 136 7.10 10.72 15.43
N VAL A 137 6.40 11.44 16.30
CA VAL A 137 6.51 12.90 16.43
C VAL A 137 7.93 13.31 16.79
N ARG A 138 8.55 12.62 17.75
CA ARG A 138 9.91 12.91 18.21
C ARG A 138 10.94 12.70 17.11
N LEU A 139 10.83 11.58 16.38
CA LEU A 139 11.76 11.24 15.29
C LEU A 139 11.61 12.19 14.10
N LYS A 140 10.38 12.54 13.70
CA LYS A 140 10.12 13.49 12.61
C LYS A 140 10.62 14.90 12.95
N LYS A 141 10.46 15.35 14.19
CA LYS A 141 11.05 16.62 14.65
C LYS A 141 12.58 16.59 14.59
N LEU A 142 13.19 15.50 15.05
CA LEU A 142 14.65 15.34 14.97
C LEU A 142 15.14 15.35 13.51
N ALA A 143 14.42 14.66 12.61
CA ALA A 143 14.74 14.67 11.18
C ALA A 143 14.65 16.09 10.59
N HIS A 144 13.54 16.79 10.86
CA HIS A 144 13.33 18.18 10.42
C HIS A 144 14.46 19.10 10.91
N GLU A 145 14.80 19.09 12.20
CA GLU A 145 15.87 19.89 12.79
C GLU A 145 17.25 19.62 12.16
N LYS A 146 17.48 18.39 11.72
CA LYS A 146 18.72 17.99 11.06
C LYS A 146 18.73 18.18 9.54
N GLY A 147 17.62 18.64 8.95
CA GLY A 147 17.44 18.74 7.50
C GLY A 147 17.46 17.39 6.80
N LEU A 148 16.87 16.37 7.44
CA LEU A 148 16.69 15.01 6.94
C LEU A 148 15.21 14.70 6.69
N LEU A 149 14.93 13.65 5.91
CA LEU A 149 13.58 13.08 5.77
C LEU A 149 13.41 11.86 6.68
N MET A 150 12.30 11.83 7.40
CA MET A 150 11.78 10.66 8.09
C MET A 150 10.54 10.16 7.34
N MET A 151 10.76 9.23 6.41
CA MET A 151 9.70 8.59 5.62
C MET A 151 9.11 7.42 6.42
N GLY A 152 7.92 7.60 6.92
CA GLY A 152 7.28 6.66 7.86
C GLY A 152 7.31 7.16 9.31
N PRO A 153 6.99 6.31 10.30
CA PRO A 153 6.78 4.84 10.20
C PRO A 153 5.55 4.45 9.38
N ASP A 154 5.36 3.16 9.18
CA ASP A 154 4.30 2.60 8.33
C ASP A 154 4.32 3.23 6.91
N CYS A 155 5.53 3.32 6.34
CA CYS A 155 5.76 3.77 4.96
C CYS A 155 6.26 2.60 4.13
N GLY A 156 5.38 2.00 3.35
CA GLY A 156 5.71 0.86 2.49
C GLY A 156 6.14 1.22 1.07
N THR A 157 6.02 2.49 0.66
CA THR A 157 6.16 2.86 -0.75
C THR A 157 6.94 4.15 -0.92
N GLY A 158 7.93 4.13 -1.80
CA GLY A 158 8.70 5.31 -2.15
C GLY A 158 9.45 5.18 -3.48
N ILE A 159 9.72 6.30 -4.11
CA ILE A 159 10.58 6.42 -5.30
C ILE A 159 11.54 7.57 -5.05
N ILE A 160 12.82 7.31 -5.08
CA ILE A 160 13.87 8.34 -4.94
C ILE A 160 14.73 8.31 -6.19
N SER A 161 14.86 9.44 -6.86
CA SER A 161 15.61 9.55 -8.13
C SER A 161 15.20 8.48 -9.14
N SER A 162 13.89 8.26 -9.30
CA SER A 162 13.26 7.24 -10.15
C SER A 162 13.60 5.80 -9.77
N ILE A 163 14.16 5.55 -8.59
CA ILE A 163 14.44 4.20 -8.07
C ILE A 163 13.33 3.81 -7.10
N PRO A 164 12.59 2.72 -7.37
CA PRO A 164 11.55 2.22 -6.47
C PRO A 164 12.18 1.64 -5.18
N ILE A 165 11.52 1.87 -4.05
CA ILE A 165 11.94 1.40 -2.72
C ILE A 165 10.77 0.66 -2.08
N ALA A 166 11.03 -0.51 -1.50
CA ALA A 166 10.07 -1.38 -0.80
C ALA A 166 8.89 -1.81 -1.71
N PHE A 167 7.65 -1.74 -1.22
CA PHE A 167 6.45 -2.11 -1.99
C PHE A 167 6.10 -1.03 -3.01
N THR A 168 6.73 -1.05 -4.14
CA THR A 168 6.63 0.02 -5.14
C THR A 168 6.62 -0.53 -6.55
N ASN A 169 5.84 0.10 -7.41
CA ASN A 169 5.75 -0.24 -8.83
C ASN A 169 6.92 0.33 -9.62
N VAL A 170 7.23 -0.30 -10.72
CA VAL A 170 8.21 0.21 -11.70
C VAL A 170 7.49 1.18 -12.63
N VAL A 171 7.82 2.47 -12.53
CA VAL A 171 7.23 3.53 -13.36
C VAL A 171 8.30 4.25 -14.17
N SER A 172 7.89 4.92 -15.24
CA SER A 172 8.80 5.72 -16.06
C SER A 172 9.40 6.88 -15.25
N PRO A 173 10.68 7.18 -15.43
CA PRO A 173 11.27 8.44 -14.98
C PRO A 173 10.56 9.62 -15.66
N GLY A 174 10.40 10.72 -14.93
CA GLY A 174 9.76 11.93 -15.47
C GLY A 174 9.96 13.13 -14.57
N ASN A 175 8.99 14.05 -14.58
CA ASN A 175 9.05 15.35 -13.93
C ASN A 175 7.97 15.58 -12.87
N ILE A 176 7.22 14.54 -12.52
CA ILE A 176 6.19 14.63 -11.47
C ILE A 176 6.79 14.17 -10.15
N GLY A 177 6.73 15.04 -9.12
CA GLY A 177 7.05 14.72 -7.74
C GLY A 177 5.78 14.40 -6.97
N VAL A 178 5.80 13.31 -6.19
CA VAL A 178 4.66 12.85 -5.39
C VAL A 178 5.02 12.88 -3.92
N VAL A 179 4.13 13.37 -3.08
CA VAL A 179 4.21 13.31 -1.62
C VAL A 179 2.95 12.60 -1.13
N GLY A 180 3.10 11.50 -0.41
CA GLY A 180 1.94 10.72 -0.01
C GLY A 180 2.01 10.17 1.41
N ALA A 181 0.98 10.47 2.19
CA ALA A 181 0.70 9.80 3.47
C ALA A 181 -0.16 8.54 3.23
N SER A 182 0.19 7.77 2.19
CA SER A 182 -0.59 6.63 1.72
C SER A 182 0.23 5.79 0.75
N GLY A 183 0.60 4.57 1.12
CA GLY A 183 1.38 3.67 0.25
C GLY A 183 0.63 3.32 -1.03
N THR A 184 -0.53 2.67 -0.92
CA THR A 184 -1.31 2.26 -2.11
C THR A 184 -1.92 3.43 -2.89
N GLY A 185 -2.13 4.59 -2.24
CA GLY A 185 -2.46 5.82 -2.97
C GLY A 185 -1.33 6.30 -3.87
N ILE A 186 -0.08 6.25 -3.39
CA ILE A 186 1.11 6.53 -4.22
C ILE A 186 1.18 5.52 -5.38
N GLN A 187 1.01 4.23 -5.11
CA GLN A 187 1.06 3.19 -6.13
C GLN A 187 0.00 3.42 -7.22
N GLU A 188 -1.25 3.65 -6.85
CA GLU A 188 -2.34 3.87 -7.82
C GLU A 188 -2.08 5.12 -8.67
N VAL A 189 -1.76 6.25 -8.06
CA VAL A 189 -1.51 7.50 -8.78
C VAL A 189 -0.30 7.37 -9.70
N THR A 190 0.83 6.82 -9.22
CA THR A 190 2.06 6.72 -10.02
C THR A 190 1.92 5.72 -11.17
N THR A 191 1.19 4.62 -10.98
CA THR A 191 0.92 3.65 -12.06
C THR A 191 -0.04 4.20 -13.12
N ILE A 192 -1.04 4.98 -12.71
CA ILE A 192 -1.92 5.67 -13.67
C ILE A 192 -1.14 6.74 -14.44
N ILE A 193 -0.29 7.54 -13.79
CA ILE A 193 0.61 8.49 -14.44
C ILE A 193 1.44 7.79 -15.52
N ASP A 194 2.06 6.64 -15.19
CA ASP A 194 2.86 5.85 -16.15
C ASP A 194 2.02 5.37 -17.34
N ARG A 195 0.83 4.82 -17.09
CA ARG A 195 -0.07 4.34 -18.15
C ARG A 195 -0.61 5.46 -19.04
N LEU A 196 -0.68 6.69 -18.54
CA LEU A 196 -1.03 7.89 -19.31
C LEU A 196 0.17 8.49 -20.07
N GLY A 197 1.35 7.86 -20.00
CA GLY A 197 2.56 8.31 -20.67
C GLY A 197 3.35 9.39 -19.94
N GLY A 198 2.99 9.67 -18.68
CA GLY A 198 3.76 10.53 -17.79
C GLY A 198 4.91 9.78 -17.11
N GLY A 199 5.60 10.45 -16.19
CA GLY A 199 6.67 9.84 -15.41
C GLY A 199 6.89 10.51 -14.06
N VAL A 200 7.48 9.77 -13.14
CA VAL A 200 7.69 10.19 -11.75
C VAL A 200 9.18 10.24 -11.43
N VAL A 201 9.63 11.38 -10.90
CA VAL A 201 11.03 11.54 -10.47
C VAL A 201 11.20 11.12 -9.01
N HIS A 202 10.29 11.53 -8.15
CA HIS A 202 10.25 11.17 -6.74
C HIS A 202 8.83 10.84 -6.30
N ALA A 203 8.69 9.86 -5.42
CA ALA A 203 7.50 9.66 -4.61
C ALA A 203 7.93 9.49 -3.15
N ILE A 204 7.66 10.48 -2.33
CA ILE A 204 8.06 10.52 -0.93
C ILE A 204 6.90 10.07 -0.08
N GLY A 205 6.97 8.82 0.41
CA GLY A 205 6.01 8.29 1.37
C GLY A 205 6.27 8.84 2.77
N THR A 206 5.24 9.28 3.46
CA THR A 206 5.41 9.95 4.76
C THR A 206 4.84 9.17 5.95
N GLY A 207 4.17 8.04 5.68
CA GLY A 207 3.44 7.26 6.67
C GLY A 207 2.00 7.76 6.86
N GLY A 208 1.10 6.82 7.15
CA GLY A 208 -0.35 7.06 7.13
C GLY A 208 -0.87 8.05 8.20
N ARG A 209 -0.07 8.36 9.24
CA ARG A 209 -0.45 9.24 10.35
C ARG A 209 0.11 10.67 10.24
N ASP A 210 0.88 10.97 9.19
CA ASP A 210 1.61 12.25 9.10
C ASP A 210 0.68 13.47 9.15
N LEU A 211 -0.50 13.40 8.51
CA LEU A 211 -1.48 14.50 8.52
C LEU A 211 -2.46 14.43 9.71
N SER A 212 -2.16 13.65 10.76
CA SER A 212 -2.92 13.73 12.00
C SER A 212 -2.62 15.04 12.77
N ASP A 213 -3.51 15.42 13.68
CA ASP A 213 -3.34 16.58 14.56
C ASP A 213 -2.07 16.49 15.42
N LYS A 214 -1.68 15.29 15.83
CA LYS A 214 -0.50 15.05 16.67
C LYS A 214 0.82 15.20 15.91
N VAL A 215 0.88 14.71 14.67
CA VAL A 215 2.11 14.75 13.85
C VAL A 215 2.25 16.07 13.10
N GLY A 216 1.14 16.63 12.60
CA GLY A 216 1.12 17.97 12.00
C GLY A 216 1.79 18.07 10.63
N ALA A 217 1.80 17.01 9.84
CA ALA A 217 2.35 16.94 8.49
C ALA A 217 3.83 17.34 8.38
N ILE A 218 4.65 16.98 9.36
CA ILE A 218 6.08 17.38 9.39
C ILE A 218 6.78 16.91 8.10
N THR A 219 6.72 15.62 7.80
CA THR A 219 7.43 15.07 6.62
C THR A 219 6.77 15.51 5.31
N VAL A 220 5.44 15.63 5.25
CA VAL A 220 4.73 16.16 4.08
C VAL A 220 5.20 17.56 3.73
N LYS A 221 5.27 18.46 4.71
CA LYS A 221 5.73 19.85 4.51
C LYS A 221 7.19 19.89 4.05
N ASP A 222 8.08 19.13 4.68
CA ASP A 222 9.49 19.05 4.30
C ASP A 222 9.67 18.52 2.87
N ALA A 223 8.89 17.50 2.49
CA ALA A 223 8.91 16.92 1.16
C ALA A 223 8.38 17.91 0.09
N ILE A 224 7.28 18.64 0.37
CA ILE A 224 6.77 19.69 -0.53
C ILE A 224 7.84 20.77 -0.77
N VAL A 225 8.47 21.26 0.29
CA VAL A 225 9.53 22.27 0.20
C VAL A 225 10.73 21.75 -0.59
N ALA A 226 11.10 20.49 -0.41
CA ALA A 226 12.21 19.89 -1.14
C ALA A 226 11.88 19.76 -2.64
N LEU A 227 10.68 19.28 -2.99
CA LEU A 227 10.24 19.15 -4.39
C LEU A 227 10.08 20.51 -5.08
N GLU A 228 9.65 21.54 -4.36
CA GLU A 228 9.62 22.93 -4.87
C GLU A 228 11.01 23.38 -5.32
N ASN A 229 12.04 23.03 -4.59
CA ASN A 229 13.44 23.40 -4.87
C ASN A 229 14.20 22.39 -5.75
N HIS A 230 13.59 21.27 -6.11
CA HIS A 230 14.19 20.26 -7.00
C HIS A 230 13.92 20.61 -8.46
N GLU A 231 14.96 21.07 -9.19
CA GLU A 231 14.83 21.58 -10.57
C GLU A 231 14.10 20.59 -11.52
N PRO A 232 14.38 19.26 -11.52
CA PRO A 232 13.72 18.33 -12.42
C PRO A 232 12.24 18.04 -12.08
N THR A 233 11.72 18.52 -10.96
CA THR A 233 10.31 18.39 -10.61
C THR A 233 9.53 19.58 -11.16
N ASP A 234 8.60 19.34 -12.08
CA ASP A 234 7.75 20.40 -12.66
C ASP A 234 6.38 20.49 -11.97
N VAL A 235 5.86 19.37 -11.46
CA VAL A 235 4.54 19.28 -10.83
C VAL A 235 4.66 18.58 -9.48
N ILE A 236 3.94 19.07 -8.47
CA ILE A 236 3.84 18.44 -7.16
C ILE A 236 2.46 17.84 -6.98
N THR A 237 2.41 16.57 -6.62
CA THR A 237 1.18 15.83 -6.33
C THR A 237 1.16 15.44 -4.86
N VAL A 238 0.09 15.79 -4.15
CA VAL A 238 -0.08 15.46 -2.72
C VAL A 238 -1.22 14.46 -2.55
N ILE A 239 -0.97 13.36 -1.83
CA ILE A 239 -1.94 12.29 -1.58
C ILE A 239 -2.04 12.06 -0.08
N SER A 240 -3.25 12.19 0.47
CA SER A 240 -3.49 11.99 1.89
C SER A 240 -4.70 11.10 2.15
N LYS A 241 -4.60 10.24 3.18
CA LYS A 241 -5.78 9.71 3.88
C LYS A 241 -6.54 10.90 4.51
N PRO A 242 -7.77 10.74 5.02
CA PRO A 242 -8.50 11.85 5.64
C PRO A 242 -7.65 12.59 6.68
N PRO A 243 -7.29 13.85 6.44
CA PRO A 243 -6.42 14.62 7.35
C PRO A 243 -7.18 15.24 8.51
N ALA A 244 -6.47 15.66 9.56
CA ALA A 244 -7.01 16.61 10.51
C ALA A 244 -7.22 17.97 9.82
N LYS A 245 -8.35 18.62 10.10
CA LYS A 245 -8.76 19.83 9.38
C LYS A 245 -7.71 20.95 9.42
N GLU A 246 -7.20 21.25 10.61
CA GLU A 246 -6.20 22.29 10.80
C GLU A 246 -4.90 21.96 10.05
N VAL A 247 -4.47 20.71 10.06
CA VAL A 247 -3.26 20.25 9.36
C VAL A 247 -3.46 20.30 7.84
N ARG A 248 -4.65 19.92 7.36
CA ARG A 248 -5.04 20.08 5.95
C ARG A 248 -4.93 21.53 5.51
N ASP A 249 -5.48 22.44 6.30
CA ASP A 249 -5.47 23.87 5.99
C ASP A 249 -4.03 24.42 5.94
N GLU A 250 -3.15 24.06 6.89
CA GLU A 250 -1.73 24.42 6.88
C GLU A 250 -0.98 23.87 5.64
N VAL A 251 -1.28 22.65 5.22
CA VAL A 251 -0.70 22.08 4.00
C VAL A 251 -1.15 22.85 2.78
N VAL A 252 -2.45 23.21 2.68
CA VAL A 252 -2.96 24.03 1.57
C VAL A 252 -2.34 25.42 1.55
N GLU A 253 -2.16 26.08 2.71
CA GLU A 253 -1.45 27.37 2.80
C GLU A 253 -0.02 27.28 2.22
N LEU A 254 0.71 26.21 2.53
CA LEU A 254 2.04 25.97 1.95
C LEU A 254 1.95 25.73 0.44
N LEU A 255 0.99 24.91 -0.03
CA LEU A 255 0.79 24.65 -1.45
C LEU A 255 0.40 25.90 -2.25
N GLN A 256 -0.34 26.84 -1.66
CA GLN A 256 -0.64 28.13 -2.25
C GLN A 256 0.59 29.05 -2.35
N SER A 257 1.61 28.80 -1.52
CA SER A 257 2.79 29.66 -1.38
C SER A 257 3.97 29.23 -2.27
N ILE A 258 4.03 27.97 -2.70
CA ILE A 258 5.09 27.47 -3.61
C ILE A 258 4.86 27.94 -5.05
N SER A 259 5.86 27.84 -5.93
CA SER A 259 5.79 28.32 -7.31
C SER A 259 5.24 27.30 -8.30
N LYS A 260 5.51 26.02 -8.08
CA LYS A 260 5.17 24.91 -9.00
C LYS A 260 3.67 24.63 -9.03
N PRO A 261 3.13 24.13 -10.15
CA PRO A 261 1.77 23.61 -10.23
C PRO A 261 1.54 22.47 -9.25
N VAL A 262 0.34 22.41 -8.65
CA VAL A 262 -0.01 21.44 -7.62
C VAL A 262 -1.35 20.80 -7.88
N VAL A 263 -1.42 19.49 -7.70
CA VAL A 263 -2.68 18.76 -7.49
C VAL A 263 -2.64 18.07 -6.14
N ALA A 264 -3.74 18.10 -5.39
CA ALA A 264 -3.88 17.44 -4.10
C ALA A 264 -5.18 16.64 -4.01
N ILE A 265 -5.09 15.48 -3.37
CA ILE A 265 -6.24 14.69 -2.95
C ILE A 265 -6.18 14.49 -1.44
N PHE A 266 -7.25 14.90 -0.76
CA PHE A 266 -7.52 14.61 0.63
C PHE A 266 -8.70 13.66 0.68
N LEU A 267 -8.43 12.35 0.77
CA LEU A 267 -9.47 11.33 0.75
C LEU A 267 -10.54 11.60 1.82
N GLY A 268 -11.79 11.44 1.41
CA GLY A 268 -12.95 11.78 2.24
C GLY A 268 -13.48 13.20 1.99
N GLU A 269 -12.76 14.05 1.24
CA GLU A 269 -13.29 15.32 0.74
C GLU A 269 -13.88 15.13 -0.66
N LYS A 270 -15.03 15.78 -0.91
CA LYS A 270 -15.62 15.91 -2.25
C LYS A 270 -15.53 17.37 -2.68
N PRO A 271 -14.42 17.78 -3.31
CA PRO A 271 -14.23 19.15 -3.71
C PRO A 271 -15.22 19.54 -4.82
N THR A 272 -15.90 20.67 -4.67
CA THR A 272 -16.79 21.26 -5.68
C THR A 272 -16.10 22.30 -6.55
N SER A 273 -14.88 22.69 -6.16
CA SER A 273 -14.06 23.67 -6.87
C SER A 273 -12.57 23.42 -6.58
N HIS A 274 -11.72 23.98 -7.42
CA HIS A 274 -10.29 24.12 -7.13
C HIS A 274 -10.05 25.42 -6.35
N GLU A 275 -9.03 25.45 -5.50
CA GLU A 275 -8.71 26.59 -4.63
C GLU A 275 -7.45 27.31 -5.13
N GLY A 276 -7.60 28.52 -5.68
CA GLY A 276 -6.47 29.31 -6.20
C GLY A 276 -5.69 28.56 -7.27
N LYS A 277 -4.43 28.25 -6.98
CA LYS A 277 -3.56 27.46 -7.87
C LYS A 277 -3.48 25.96 -7.51
N VAL A 278 -4.13 25.54 -6.43
CA VAL A 278 -4.16 24.15 -5.99
C VAL A 278 -5.36 23.46 -6.63
N TYR A 279 -5.11 22.51 -7.51
CA TYR A 279 -6.13 21.67 -8.08
C TYR A 279 -6.50 20.58 -7.07
N LEU A 280 -7.79 20.47 -6.74
CA LEU A 280 -8.30 19.48 -5.77
C LEU A 280 -9.00 18.36 -6.52
N ALA A 281 -8.56 17.14 -6.25
CA ALA A 281 -9.12 15.93 -6.85
C ALA A 281 -10.03 15.18 -5.88
N HIS A 282 -11.05 14.49 -6.41
CA HIS A 282 -11.95 13.63 -5.66
C HIS A 282 -11.49 12.17 -5.67
N THR A 283 -10.83 11.74 -6.76
CA THR A 283 -10.34 10.37 -6.92
C THR A 283 -8.84 10.33 -7.21
N LEU A 284 -8.22 9.17 -6.92
CA LEU A 284 -6.81 8.92 -7.26
C LEU A 284 -6.58 8.99 -8.78
N GLU A 285 -7.54 8.52 -9.58
CA GLU A 285 -7.50 8.64 -11.04
C GLU A 285 -7.51 10.10 -11.50
N GLU A 286 -8.41 10.91 -10.96
CA GLU A 286 -8.46 12.35 -11.28
C GLU A 286 -7.15 13.03 -10.91
N THR A 287 -6.57 12.69 -9.75
CA THR A 287 -5.26 13.21 -9.31
C THR A 287 -4.18 12.94 -10.34
N ALA A 288 -4.07 11.70 -10.83
CA ALA A 288 -3.09 11.31 -11.83
C ALA A 288 -3.30 12.03 -13.16
N LYS A 289 -4.56 12.15 -13.62
CA LYS A 289 -4.90 12.84 -14.87
C LYS A 289 -4.55 14.33 -14.82
N ILE A 290 -4.87 15.01 -13.71
CA ILE A 290 -4.50 16.41 -13.50
C ILE A 290 -2.98 16.56 -13.47
N ALA A 291 -2.26 15.70 -12.75
CA ALA A 291 -0.80 15.74 -12.68
C ALA A 291 -0.15 15.62 -14.06
N VAL A 292 -0.65 14.71 -14.91
CA VAL A 292 -0.14 14.50 -16.28
C VAL A 292 -0.46 15.71 -17.17
N ASP A 293 -1.66 16.28 -17.10
CA ASP A 293 -2.02 17.47 -17.87
C ASP A 293 -1.11 18.64 -17.47
N LEU A 294 -0.90 18.88 -16.18
CA LEU A 294 0.01 19.92 -15.68
C LEU A 294 1.47 19.71 -16.14
N ALA A 295 1.95 18.46 -16.10
CA ALA A 295 3.32 18.12 -16.50
C ALA A 295 3.57 18.28 -18.02
N ASN A 296 2.50 18.31 -18.83
CA ASN A 296 2.54 18.50 -20.26
C ASN A 296 2.09 19.91 -20.70
N ASP A 297 1.97 20.86 -19.78
CA ASP A 297 1.45 22.21 -20.04
C ASP A 297 0.06 22.22 -20.71
N VAL A 298 -0.75 21.19 -20.43
CA VAL A 298 -2.13 21.08 -20.88
C VAL A 298 -3.06 21.72 -19.85
N ALA A 299 -4.02 22.50 -20.32
CA ALA A 299 -5.00 23.11 -19.43
C ALA A 299 -5.82 22.05 -18.68
N VAL A 300 -5.91 22.21 -17.37
CA VAL A 300 -6.70 21.30 -16.51
C VAL A 300 -8.18 21.40 -16.91
N LYS A 301 -8.80 20.24 -17.12
CA LYS A 301 -10.21 20.15 -17.48
C LYS A 301 -11.09 20.45 -16.26
N LYS A 302 -12.29 20.97 -16.49
CA LYS A 302 -13.26 21.16 -15.41
C LYS A 302 -13.77 19.85 -14.83
N ASN A 303 -13.74 18.79 -15.65
CA ASN A 303 -14.24 17.46 -15.28
C ASN A 303 -13.40 16.38 -15.95
N TYR A 304 -12.94 15.42 -15.17
CA TYR A 304 -12.19 14.24 -15.62
C TYR A 304 -13.01 12.95 -15.55
N PHE A 305 -14.25 13.06 -15.12
CA PHE A 305 -15.14 11.90 -15.06
C PHE A 305 -15.45 11.38 -16.47
N GLU A 306 -15.32 10.08 -16.64
CA GLU A 306 -15.65 9.38 -17.88
C GLU A 306 -16.69 8.30 -17.57
N ALA A 307 -17.89 8.46 -18.11
CA ALA A 307 -18.94 7.48 -17.96
C ALA A 307 -18.56 6.17 -18.66
N LEU A 308 -18.62 5.06 -17.95
CA LEU A 308 -18.41 3.72 -18.50
C LEU A 308 -19.66 3.23 -19.24
N ALA A 309 -19.45 2.45 -20.30
CA ALA A 309 -20.52 1.72 -20.93
C ALA A 309 -21.01 0.60 -19.99
N LYS A 310 -22.32 0.39 -19.96
CA LYS A 310 -22.91 -0.70 -19.19
C LYS A 310 -22.36 -2.05 -19.68
N PRO A 311 -21.88 -2.93 -18.79
CA PRO A 311 -21.44 -4.26 -19.18
C PRO A 311 -22.54 -5.06 -19.86
N ALA A 312 -22.16 -5.91 -20.81
CA ALA A 312 -23.07 -6.80 -21.53
C ALA A 312 -23.49 -8.04 -20.68
N VAL A 313 -23.84 -7.79 -19.41
CA VAL A 313 -24.32 -8.79 -18.46
C VAL A 313 -25.61 -8.30 -17.80
N PRO A 314 -26.45 -9.20 -17.26
CA PRO A 314 -27.69 -8.80 -16.58
C PRO A 314 -27.42 -7.84 -15.41
N THR A 315 -28.30 -6.85 -15.25
CA THR A 315 -28.32 -6.02 -14.05
C THR A 315 -28.78 -6.87 -12.86
N LEU A 316 -28.08 -6.73 -11.75
CA LEU A 316 -28.41 -7.45 -10.52
C LEU A 316 -29.72 -6.94 -9.89
N PRO A 317 -30.47 -7.80 -9.20
CA PRO A 317 -31.60 -7.39 -8.37
C PRO A 317 -31.21 -6.33 -7.33
N GLU A 318 -32.18 -5.51 -6.92
CA GLU A 318 -31.98 -4.39 -6.01
C GLU A 318 -31.45 -4.84 -4.63
N ASP A 319 -31.89 -6.01 -4.15
CA ASP A 319 -31.50 -6.60 -2.86
C ASP A 319 -30.05 -7.11 -2.82
N LYS A 320 -29.36 -7.21 -3.95
CA LYS A 320 -27.95 -7.62 -4.02
C LYS A 320 -27.04 -6.47 -3.67
N VAL A 321 -25.95 -6.78 -2.98
CA VAL A 321 -24.99 -5.79 -2.46
C VAL A 321 -23.58 -6.00 -3.02
N VAL A 322 -22.74 -5.00 -2.84
CA VAL A 322 -21.31 -5.04 -3.16
C VAL A 322 -20.54 -5.36 -1.88
N LYS A 323 -19.58 -6.30 -1.99
CA LYS A 323 -18.60 -6.63 -0.97
C LYS A 323 -17.20 -6.32 -1.52
N GLY A 324 -16.51 -5.40 -0.89
CA GLY A 324 -15.13 -5.01 -1.25
C GLY A 324 -14.09 -5.75 -0.42
N LEU A 325 -13.11 -6.39 -1.08
CA LEU A 325 -12.00 -7.13 -0.47
C LEU A 325 -10.68 -6.56 -0.95
N TYR A 326 -10.13 -5.64 -0.21
CA TYR A 326 -8.96 -4.87 -0.61
C TYR A 326 -7.69 -5.27 0.15
N SER A 327 -6.56 -5.31 -0.54
CA SER A 327 -5.24 -5.38 0.07
C SER A 327 -4.63 -3.99 0.30
N GLY A 328 -5.12 -2.99 -0.41
CA GLY A 328 -4.67 -1.60 -0.29
C GLY A 328 -5.66 -0.75 0.51
N GLY A 329 -5.27 -0.33 1.72
CA GLY A 329 -6.17 0.42 2.60
C GLY A 329 -6.67 1.75 2.02
N THR A 330 -5.88 2.40 1.17
CA THR A 330 -6.31 3.63 0.48
C THR A 330 -7.30 3.34 -0.64
N LEU A 331 -7.09 2.25 -1.39
CA LEU A 331 -8.02 1.79 -2.41
C LEU A 331 -9.35 1.37 -1.78
N ALA A 332 -9.29 0.67 -0.64
CA ALA A 332 -10.47 0.35 0.17
C ALA A 332 -11.23 1.61 0.60
N SER A 333 -10.50 2.61 1.11
CA SER A 333 -11.08 3.88 1.58
C SER A 333 -11.76 4.65 0.44
N GLU A 334 -11.13 4.74 -0.73
CA GLU A 334 -11.72 5.35 -1.92
C GLU A 334 -12.98 4.59 -2.37
N ALA A 335 -12.90 3.26 -2.44
CA ALA A 335 -14.05 2.45 -2.84
C ALA A 335 -15.22 2.60 -1.85
N GLY A 336 -14.94 2.54 -0.56
CA GLY A 336 -15.95 2.74 0.48
C GLY A 336 -16.61 4.12 0.41
N MET A 337 -15.81 5.16 0.19
CA MET A 337 -16.26 6.54 0.00
C MET A 337 -17.19 6.66 -1.20
N LEU A 338 -16.75 6.22 -2.37
CA LEU A 338 -17.52 6.34 -3.62
C LEU A 338 -18.83 5.53 -3.58
N ILE A 339 -18.82 4.32 -3.00
CA ILE A 339 -20.04 3.52 -2.80
C ILE A 339 -20.99 4.23 -1.81
N SER A 340 -20.46 4.73 -0.70
CA SER A 340 -21.26 5.42 0.32
C SER A 340 -21.90 6.70 -0.22
N GLU A 341 -21.17 7.49 -1.02
CA GLU A 341 -21.70 8.68 -1.67
C GLU A 341 -22.80 8.35 -2.70
N ALA A 342 -22.57 7.36 -3.55
CA ALA A 342 -23.52 6.98 -4.59
C ALA A 342 -24.84 6.43 -4.04
N LEU A 343 -24.83 5.86 -2.84
CA LEU A 343 -25.95 5.18 -2.21
C LEU A 343 -26.48 5.88 -0.95
N ASP A 344 -25.88 7.02 -0.57
CA ASP A 344 -26.21 7.78 0.65
C ASP A 344 -26.19 6.90 1.93
N LEU A 345 -25.08 6.16 2.11
CA LEU A 345 -24.94 5.18 3.21
C LEU A 345 -24.39 5.77 4.52
N GLY A 346 -24.19 7.08 4.59
CA GLY A 346 -23.85 7.78 5.83
C GLY A 346 -22.36 7.83 6.18
N GLY A 347 -21.46 7.61 5.23
CA GLY A 347 -20.01 7.80 5.38
C GLY A 347 -19.24 6.54 5.79
N LEU A 348 -17.93 6.72 6.01
CA LEU A 348 -17.00 5.61 6.28
C LEU A 348 -17.05 5.17 7.75
N VAL A 349 -16.92 3.87 7.97
CA VAL A 349 -16.75 3.25 9.30
C VAL A 349 -15.29 2.77 9.40
N LYS A 350 -14.65 2.99 10.55
CA LYS A 350 -13.33 2.44 10.86
C LYS A 350 -13.42 1.55 12.09
N ALA A 351 -13.80 0.30 11.88
CA ALA A 351 -13.87 -0.69 12.94
C ALA A 351 -13.63 -2.08 12.35
N GLU A 352 -12.76 -2.86 12.95
CA GLU A 352 -12.52 -4.26 12.58
C GLU A 352 -12.11 -4.44 11.10
N GLY A 353 -11.27 -3.54 10.57
CA GLY A 353 -10.85 -3.55 9.16
C GLY A 353 -11.91 -3.09 8.16
N TYR A 354 -13.17 -2.85 8.59
CA TYR A 354 -14.18 -2.28 7.73
C TYR A 354 -13.95 -0.79 7.49
N VAL A 355 -13.96 -0.37 6.23
CA VAL A 355 -14.05 1.05 5.84
C VAL A 355 -15.47 1.45 5.47
N LEU A 356 -16.29 0.50 5.04
CA LEU A 356 -17.73 0.66 4.85
C LEU A 356 -18.45 -0.58 5.38
N LYS A 357 -19.47 -0.39 6.21
CA LYS A 357 -20.37 -1.44 6.68
C LYS A 357 -21.77 -0.86 6.92
N SER A 358 -22.62 -0.93 5.92
CA SER A 358 -23.95 -0.33 5.98
C SER A 358 -24.92 -1.04 5.02
N HIS A 359 -26.13 -1.33 5.47
CA HIS A 359 -27.22 -1.92 4.66
C HIS A 359 -26.82 -3.19 3.89
N GLY A 360 -25.85 -3.96 4.41
CA GLY A 360 -25.30 -5.14 3.76
C GLY A 360 -24.12 -4.87 2.82
N TYR A 361 -23.90 -3.62 2.41
CA TYR A 361 -22.67 -3.21 1.73
C TYR A 361 -21.49 -3.23 2.68
N GLU A 362 -20.40 -3.79 2.25
CA GLU A 362 -19.17 -3.89 3.03
C GLU A 362 -17.95 -3.62 2.14
N VAL A 363 -17.00 -2.88 2.67
CA VAL A 363 -15.66 -2.77 2.10
C VAL A 363 -14.67 -2.98 3.23
N ILE A 364 -13.77 -3.96 3.05
CA ILE A 364 -12.77 -4.36 4.05
C ILE A 364 -11.39 -4.01 3.52
N ASP A 365 -10.61 -3.36 4.39
CA ASP A 365 -9.16 -3.28 4.27
C ASP A 365 -8.55 -4.52 4.93
N LEU A 366 -8.14 -5.50 4.14
CA LEU A 366 -7.49 -6.71 4.63
C LEU A 366 -6.01 -6.49 5.02
N GLY A 367 -5.47 -5.30 4.73
CA GLY A 367 -4.18 -4.85 5.22
C GLY A 367 -4.22 -4.24 6.63
N ASP A 368 -5.41 -4.12 7.24
CA ASP A 368 -5.56 -3.66 8.61
C ASP A 368 -4.94 -4.65 9.61
N ASP A 369 -4.44 -4.12 10.72
CA ASP A 369 -3.79 -4.89 11.79
C ASP A 369 -4.62 -6.09 12.26
N MET A 370 -5.95 -5.99 12.22
CA MET A 370 -6.84 -7.08 12.57
C MET A 370 -6.63 -8.34 11.71
N TYR A 371 -6.25 -8.18 10.46
CA TYR A 371 -6.04 -9.29 9.52
C TYR A 371 -4.57 -9.66 9.35
N THR A 372 -3.65 -8.77 9.71
CA THR A 372 -2.20 -8.96 9.50
C THR A 372 -1.46 -9.40 10.76
N GLN A 373 -2.10 -9.38 11.95
CA GLN A 373 -1.49 -9.93 13.15
C GLN A 373 -1.26 -11.43 13.02
N GLY A 374 0.03 -11.82 12.99
CA GLY A 374 0.45 -13.21 12.85
C GLY A 374 0.25 -13.82 11.46
N ARG A 375 -0.12 -13.01 10.46
CA ARG A 375 -0.24 -13.40 9.06
C ARG A 375 0.50 -12.39 8.17
N PRO A 376 1.00 -12.82 6.99
CA PRO A 376 1.56 -11.88 6.02
C PRO A 376 0.50 -10.91 5.50
N HIS A 377 0.97 -9.76 5.02
CA HIS A 377 0.10 -8.77 4.39
C HIS A 377 -0.60 -9.36 3.15
N PRO A 378 -1.88 -9.03 2.87
CA PRO A 378 -2.67 -9.59 1.76
C PRO A 378 -2.14 -9.24 0.35
N MET A 379 -1.17 -8.35 0.22
CA MET A 379 -0.41 -8.17 -1.03
C MET A 379 0.62 -9.29 -1.26
N ILE A 380 1.06 -9.96 -0.19
CA ILE A 380 2.08 -11.02 -0.22
C ILE A 380 1.42 -12.39 -0.21
N ASP A 381 0.34 -12.53 0.58
CA ASP A 381 -0.33 -13.81 0.82
C ASP A 381 -1.82 -13.71 0.48
N PRO A 382 -2.34 -14.58 -0.42
CA PRO A 382 -3.74 -14.54 -0.86
C PRO A 382 -4.73 -15.17 0.12
N ASP A 383 -4.30 -15.91 1.15
CA ASP A 383 -5.15 -16.83 1.92
C ASP A 383 -6.34 -16.13 2.58
N VAL A 384 -6.13 -15.03 3.28
CA VAL A 384 -7.22 -14.27 3.92
C VAL A 384 -8.25 -13.80 2.89
N ARG A 385 -7.80 -13.41 1.70
CA ARG A 385 -8.68 -13.00 0.61
C ARG A 385 -9.47 -14.16 0.05
N ILE A 386 -8.83 -15.32 -0.13
CA ILE A 386 -9.47 -16.56 -0.57
C ILE A 386 -10.54 -17.00 0.43
N GLU A 387 -10.22 -16.99 1.73
CA GLU A 387 -11.18 -17.26 2.80
C GLU A 387 -12.42 -16.36 2.71
N LYS A 388 -12.22 -15.05 2.55
CA LYS A 388 -13.31 -14.08 2.43
C LYS A 388 -14.13 -14.20 1.15
N ILE A 389 -13.51 -14.54 0.02
CA ILE A 389 -14.21 -14.82 -1.23
C ILE A 389 -15.17 -16.01 -1.03
N ARG A 390 -14.72 -17.10 -0.39
CA ARG A 390 -15.55 -18.26 -0.08
C ARG A 390 -16.67 -17.94 0.90
N GLU A 391 -16.39 -17.14 1.94
CA GLU A 391 -17.40 -16.67 2.90
C GLU A 391 -18.49 -15.88 2.19
N TYR A 392 -18.14 -14.88 1.38
CA TYR A 392 -19.11 -14.05 0.67
C TYR A 392 -19.85 -14.79 -0.45
N ALA A 393 -19.28 -15.86 -1.01
CA ALA A 393 -19.99 -16.71 -1.95
C ALA A 393 -21.18 -17.44 -1.32
N GLN A 394 -21.18 -17.66 0.00
CA GLN A 394 -22.30 -18.28 0.73
C GLN A 394 -23.40 -17.27 1.09
N ASP A 395 -23.10 -15.97 1.13
CA ASP A 395 -24.08 -14.94 1.45
C ASP A 395 -25.00 -14.67 0.25
N GLU A 396 -26.28 -14.99 0.42
CA GLU A 396 -27.29 -14.84 -0.62
C GLU A 396 -27.45 -13.38 -1.10
N LYS A 397 -27.12 -12.40 -0.29
CA LYS A 397 -27.20 -10.98 -0.65
C LYS A 397 -26.01 -10.50 -1.47
N THR A 398 -24.87 -11.20 -1.41
CA THR A 398 -23.70 -10.82 -2.18
C THR A 398 -23.93 -11.02 -3.67
N GLY A 399 -23.95 -9.94 -4.43
CA GLY A 399 -24.07 -9.96 -5.89
C GLY A 399 -22.77 -9.58 -6.60
N ILE A 400 -21.90 -8.80 -5.94
CA ILE A 400 -20.62 -8.35 -6.50
C ILE A 400 -19.54 -8.48 -5.43
N ILE A 401 -18.40 -9.07 -5.81
CA ILE A 401 -17.16 -8.99 -5.06
C ILE A 401 -16.22 -8.06 -5.83
N LEU A 402 -15.89 -6.94 -5.20
CA LEU A 402 -15.00 -5.90 -5.72
C LEU A 402 -13.63 -6.03 -5.03
N PHE A 403 -12.53 -6.01 -5.78
CA PHE A 403 -11.19 -6.20 -5.21
C PHE A 403 -10.09 -5.53 -6.02
N ASP A 404 -8.94 -5.35 -5.38
CA ASP A 404 -7.71 -4.89 -5.99
C ASP A 404 -6.73 -6.04 -6.26
N VAL A 405 -5.86 -5.86 -7.24
CA VAL A 405 -4.62 -6.62 -7.41
C VAL A 405 -3.49 -5.60 -7.50
N VAL A 406 -2.63 -5.57 -6.49
CA VAL A 406 -1.49 -4.65 -6.44
C VAL A 406 -0.25 -5.38 -6.88
N LEU A 407 0.40 -4.87 -7.94
CA LEU A 407 1.64 -5.37 -8.50
C LEU A 407 2.84 -4.59 -7.94
N GLY A 408 4.03 -4.96 -8.37
CA GLY A 408 5.29 -4.30 -8.03
C GLY A 408 6.20 -5.15 -7.15
N TYR A 409 7.31 -4.54 -6.74
CA TYR A 409 8.24 -5.19 -5.81
C TYR A 409 7.58 -5.45 -4.46
N GLY A 410 7.95 -6.56 -3.83
CA GLY A 410 7.39 -7.00 -2.55
C GLY A 410 6.01 -7.64 -2.62
N ALA A 411 5.23 -7.44 -3.69
CA ALA A 411 3.94 -8.09 -3.89
C ALA A 411 4.11 -9.55 -4.33
N HIS A 412 3.04 -10.34 -4.17
CA HIS A 412 2.99 -11.74 -4.59
C HIS A 412 3.37 -11.91 -6.07
N GLU A 413 4.16 -12.92 -6.39
CA GLU A 413 4.65 -13.16 -7.76
C GLU A 413 3.53 -13.40 -8.77
N ASP A 414 2.45 -14.08 -8.36
CA ASP A 414 1.27 -14.37 -9.18
C ASP A 414 -0.04 -14.35 -8.36
N MET A 415 -0.43 -13.19 -7.87
CA MET A 415 -1.67 -13.01 -7.12
C MET A 415 -2.90 -13.39 -7.95
N VAL A 416 -2.91 -13.08 -9.24
CA VAL A 416 -4.03 -13.42 -10.13
C VAL A 416 -4.21 -14.94 -10.21
N GLY A 417 -3.12 -15.69 -10.44
CA GLY A 417 -3.18 -17.16 -10.48
C GLY A 417 -3.63 -17.78 -9.17
N ALA A 418 -3.27 -17.18 -8.03
CA ALA A 418 -3.68 -17.63 -6.71
C ALA A 418 -5.19 -17.40 -6.44
N LEU A 419 -5.76 -16.28 -6.93
CA LEU A 419 -7.16 -15.93 -6.67
C LEU A 419 -8.16 -16.59 -7.64
N LEU A 420 -7.77 -16.85 -8.89
CA LEU A 420 -8.68 -17.37 -9.93
C LEU A 420 -9.41 -18.67 -9.54
N PRO A 421 -8.76 -19.68 -8.92
CA PRO A 421 -9.48 -20.89 -8.48
C PRO A 421 -10.60 -20.61 -7.47
N ALA A 422 -10.36 -19.73 -6.49
CA ALA A 422 -11.35 -19.34 -5.51
C ALA A 422 -12.52 -18.54 -6.13
N ILE A 423 -12.23 -17.70 -7.13
CA ILE A 423 -13.24 -16.96 -7.89
C ILE A 423 -14.13 -17.92 -8.68
N GLU A 424 -13.55 -18.94 -9.31
CA GLU A 424 -14.31 -19.95 -10.07
C GLU A 424 -15.19 -20.78 -9.12
N GLU A 425 -14.65 -21.25 -7.99
CA GLU A 425 -15.38 -21.96 -6.94
C GLU A 425 -16.55 -21.13 -6.42
N ALA A 426 -16.32 -19.85 -6.12
CA ALA A 426 -17.35 -18.93 -5.62
C ALA A 426 -18.50 -18.72 -6.62
N ARG A 427 -18.19 -18.60 -7.91
CA ARG A 427 -19.19 -18.52 -8.97
C ARG A 427 -19.99 -19.80 -9.12
N ALA A 428 -19.33 -20.96 -9.03
CA ALA A 428 -20.01 -22.25 -9.07
C ALA A 428 -20.99 -22.39 -7.91
N THR A 429 -20.57 -22.03 -6.69
CA THR A 429 -21.41 -22.01 -5.48
C THR A 429 -22.64 -21.12 -5.67
N ALA A 430 -22.47 -19.89 -6.16
CA ALA A 430 -23.58 -18.99 -6.41
C ALA A 430 -24.55 -19.54 -7.48
N LYS A 431 -24.01 -20.10 -8.57
CA LYS A 431 -24.80 -20.69 -9.65
C LYS A 431 -25.62 -21.89 -9.19
N GLU A 432 -25.07 -22.77 -8.36
CA GLU A 432 -25.80 -23.88 -7.75
C GLU A 432 -26.97 -23.40 -6.88
N ALA A 433 -26.80 -22.23 -6.23
CA ALA A 433 -27.87 -21.55 -5.49
C ALA A 433 -28.83 -20.73 -6.38
N GLY A 434 -28.69 -20.82 -7.73
CA GLY A 434 -29.58 -20.15 -8.69
C GLY A 434 -29.41 -18.64 -8.76
N ARG A 435 -28.21 -18.10 -8.44
CA ARG A 435 -27.92 -16.66 -8.43
C ARG A 435 -26.66 -16.33 -9.21
N ASP A 436 -26.60 -15.09 -9.70
CA ASP A 436 -25.40 -14.54 -10.32
C ASP A 436 -24.50 -13.91 -9.26
N LEU A 437 -23.18 -14.12 -9.39
CA LEU A 437 -22.13 -13.48 -8.61
C LEU A 437 -21.09 -12.92 -9.57
N TYR A 438 -20.94 -11.59 -9.58
CA TYR A 438 -19.96 -10.91 -10.39
C TYR A 438 -18.71 -10.56 -9.60
N PHE A 439 -17.57 -10.62 -10.28
CA PHE A 439 -16.29 -10.17 -9.76
C PHE A 439 -15.83 -8.96 -10.56
N VAL A 440 -15.48 -7.88 -9.86
CA VAL A 440 -14.97 -6.65 -10.44
C VAL A 440 -13.60 -6.38 -9.81
N ALA A 441 -12.61 -6.10 -10.64
CA ALA A 441 -11.26 -5.84 -10.16
C ALA A 441 -10.66 -4.57 -10.77
N THR A 442 -9.74 -3.97 -10.00
CA THR A 442 -8.71 -3.07 -10.52
C THR A 442 -7.34 -3.71 -10.36
N VAL A 443 -6.42 -3.42 -11.29
CA VAL A 443 -5.02 -3.83 -11.20
C VAL A 443 -4.18 -2.56 -11.04
N CYS A 444 -3.59 -2.39 -9.87
CA CYS A 444 -2.64 -1.32 -9.59
C CYS A 444 -1.24 -1.76 -10.02
N GLY A 445 -0.80 -1.30 -11.18
CA GLY A 445 0.46 -1.75 -11.74
C GLY A 445 0.79 -1.15 -13.11
N THR A 446 1.96 -1.52 -13.63
CA THR A 446 2.47 -1.16 -14.95
C THR A 446 2.95 -2.39 -15.72
N THR A 447 3.15 -2.25 -17.02
CA THR A 447 3.75 -3.32 -17.85
C THR A 447 5.22 -3.58 -17.53
N LYS A 448 5.84 -2.70 -16.75
CA LYS A 448 7.24 -2.81 -16.29
C LYS A 448 7.37 -3.56 -14.96
N ASP A 449 6.27 -3.75 -14.23
CA ASP A 449 6.27 -4.54 -13.01
C ASP A 449 6.62 -6.01 -13.30
N PRO A 450 7.29 -6.72 -12.38
CA PRO A 450 7.65 -8.13 -12.57
C PRO A 450 6.47 -9.01 -12.98
N GLN A 451 5.29 -8.76 -12.41
CA GLN A 451 4.06 -9.51 -12.66
C GLN A 451 3.37 -9.13 -13.98
N ASN A 452 3.73 -8.00 -14.58
CA ASN A 452 3.20 -7.41 -15.80
C ASN A 452 1.69 -7.10 -15.78
N TYR A 453 1.37 -5.82 -15.81
CA TYR A 453 -0.01 -5.30 -15.77
C TYR A 453 -0.93 -5.93 -16.83
N GLN A 454 -0.48 -5.93 -18.11
CA GLN A 454 -1.34 -6.41 -19.20
C GLN A 454 -1.64 -7.90 -19.06
N SER A 455 -0.64 -8.72 -18.73
CA SER A 455 -0.82 -10.14 -18.46
C SER A 455 -1.80 -10.40 -17.31
N SER A 456 -1.69 -9.63 -16.23
CA SER A 456 -2.61 -9.73 -15.08
C SER A 456 -4.05 -9.38 -15.46
N VAL A 457 -4.24 -8.30 -16.23
CA VAL A 457 -5.57 -7.88 -16.72
C VAL A 457 -6.18 -8.93 -17.65
N ASP A 458 -5.41 -9.45 -18.60
CA ASP A 458 -5.91 -10.43 -19.58
C ASP A 458 -6.32 -11.73 -18.89
N ARG A 459 -5.52 -12.25 -17.97
CA ARG A 459 -5.84 -13.45 -17.19
C ARG A 459 -7.09 -13.29 -16.32
N LEU A 460 -7.26 -12.13 -15.66
CA LEU A 460 -8.50 -11.83 -14.92
C LEU A 460 -9.73 -11.84 -15.85
N LYS A 461 -9.63 -11.21 -17.02
CA LYS A 461 -10.71 -11.18 -18.01
C LYS A 461 -11.03 -12.57 -18.56
N GLU A 462 -10.02 -13.37 -18.89
CA GLU A 462 -10.17 -14.77 -19.30
C GLU A 462 -10.83 -15.61 -18.20
N GLY A 463 -10.49 -15.34 -16.93
CA GLY A 463 -11.17 -15.89 -15.76
C GLY A 463 -12.57 -15.32 -15.53
N GLY A 464 -13.12 -14.46 -16.42
CA GLY A 464 -14.46 -13.88 -16.35
C GLY A 464 -14.63 -12.79 -15.28
N VAL A 465 -13.57 -12.17 -14.84
CA VAL A 465 -13.58 -10.99 -13.97
C VAL A 465 -13.75 -9.74 -14.83
N LEU A 466 -14.59 -8.82 -14.41
CA LEU A 466 -14.72 -7.50 -15.03
C LEU A 466 -13.60 -6.61 -14.49
N VAL A 467 -12.71 -6.15 -15.37
CA VAL A 467 -11.53 -5.37 -14.97
C VAL A 467 -11.66 -3.93 -15.43
N ALA A 468 -11.50 -3.00 -14.50
CA ALA A 468 -11.45 -1.57 -14.76
C ALA A 468 -10.02 -1.01 -14.68
N GLU A 469 -9.78 0.12 -15.34
CA GLU A 469 -8.45 0.73 -15.47
C GLU A 469 -7.98 1.45 -14.19
N SER A 470 -8.90 1.77 -13.28
CA SER A 470 -8.63 2.41 -12.00
C SER A 470 -9.59 1.90 -10.93
N ASN A 471 -9.25 2.14 -9.68
CA ASN A 471 -10.13 1.78 -8.56
C ASN A 471 -11.47 2.55 -8.62
N ALA A 472 -11.44 3.83 -8.93
CA ALA A 472 -12.68 4.63 -9.11
C ALA A 472 -13.57 4.06 -10.22
N LYS A 473 -12.98 3.67 -11.37
CA LYS A 473 -13.71 3.00 -12.46
C LYS A 473 -14.21 1.61 -12.08
N ALA A 474 -13.48 0.87 -11.24
CA ALA A 474 -13.97 -0.42 -10.73
C ALA A 474 -15.22 -0.26 -9.86
N VAL A 475 -15.25 0.76 -9.00
CA VAL A 475 -16.45 1.12 -8.24
C VAL A 475 -17.60 1.53 -9.16
N GLN A 476 -17.34 2.40 -10.14
CA GLN A 476 -18.35 2.80 -11.14
C GLN A 476 -18.92 1.58 -11.86
N LEU A 477 -18.08 0.64 -12.26
CA LEU A 477 -18.49 -0.60 -12.92
C LEU A 477 -19.37 -1.48 -12.02
N ALA A 478 -19.00 -1.61 -10.75
CA ALA A 478 -19.80 -2.34 -9.76
C ALA A 478 -21.19 -1.69 -9.54
N LEU A 479 -21.26 -0.37 -9.50
CA LEU A 479 -22.52 0.38 -9.38
C LEU A 479 -23.39 0.22 -10.65
N LEU A 480 -22.78 0.25 -11.84
CA LEU A 480 -23.49 0.00 -13.11
C LEU A 480 -24.11 -1.39 -13.19
N LEU A 481 -23.48 -2.42 -12.61
CA LEU A 481 -24.05 -3.76 -12.47
C LEU A 481 -25.31 -3.77 -11.59
N LYS A 482 -25.44 -2.80 -10.69
CA LYS A 482 -26.62 -2.54 -9.86
C LYS A 482 -27.66 -1.64 -10.56
N GLY A 483 -27.37 -1.16 -11.77
CA GLY A 483 -28.19 -0.18 -12.48
C GLY A 483 -28.08 1.25 -11.94
N ILE A 484 -27.00 1.55 -11.20
CA ILE A 484 -26.77 2.87 -10.61
C ILE A 484 -25.71 3.59 -11.47
N GLU A 485 -26.11 4.72 -12.03
CA GLU A 485 -25.22 5.62 -12.75
C GLU A 485 -24.75 6.73 -11.82
N ILE A 486 -23.46 7.04 -11.87
CA ILE A 486 -22.85 8.16 -11.15
C ILE A 486 -22.36 9.20 -12.15
N SER A 487 -22.22 10.43 -11.69
CA SER A 487 -21.64 11.53 -12.44
C SER A 487 -20.89 12.44 -11.48
N GLU A 488 -19.99 13.23 -12.02
CA GLU A 488 -19.31 14.29 -11.28
C GLU A 488 -19.61 15.65 -11.92
N ASP A 489 -19.66 16.67 -11.09
CA ASP A 489 -19.89 18.04 -11.53
C ASP A 489 -18.57 18.67 -12.00
N ASP A 490 -18.70 19.69 -12.85
CA ASP A 490 -17.59 20.52 -13.28
C ASP A 490 -17.02 21.31 -12.09
N LYS A 491 -15.69 21.36 -11.97
CA LYS A 491 -14.99 22.16 -10.97
C LYS A 491 -14.45 23.45 -11.58
N GLU A 492 -14.86 24.56 -11.01
CA GLU A 492 -14.32 25.87 -11.36
C GLU A 492 -13.17 26.24 -10.42
N VAL A 493 -12.25 27.07 -10.89
CA VAL A 493 -11.21 27.64 -10.03
C VAL A 493 -11.80 28.84 -9.27
N VAL A 494 -11.83 28.76 -7.95
CA VAL A 494 -12.23 29.88 -7.09
C VAL A 494 -11.00 30.56 -6.50
N ALA A 495 -11.11 31.85 -6.20
CA ALA A 495 -10.02 32.57 -5.56
C ALA A 495 -9.71 32.01 -4.17
N TYR A 496 -8.44 31.78 -3.90
CA TYR A 496 -8.00 31.46 -2.55
C TYR A 496 -7.91 32.76 -1.73
N ASN A 497 -8.60 32.81 -0.61
CA ASN A 497 -8.63 33.97 0.28
C ASN A 497 -8.00 33.70 1.64
N GLY A 498 -7.38 32.53 1.80
CA GLY A 498 -6.68 32.15 3.02
C GLY A 498 -5.29 32.80 3.14
N PRO A 499 -4.59 32.54 4.24
CA PRO A 499 -3.23 33.03 4.44
C PRO A 499 -2.23 32.33 3.50
N THR A 500 -1.09 32.97 3.30
CA THR A 500 0.09 32.39 2.64
C THR A 500 1.24 32.43 3.62
N VAL A 501 2.21 31.52 3.45
CA VAL A 501 3.39 31.41 4.30
C VAL A 501 4.66 31.68 3.51
N ASP A 502 5.69 32.15 4.20
CA ASP A 502 7.03 32.17 3.63
C ASP A 502 7.51 30.72 3.46
N VAL A 503 7.82 30.33 2.23
CA VAL A 503 8.30 28.96 1.95
C VAL A 503 9.71 28.82 2.54
N PRO A 504 9.94 27.90 3.49
CA PRO A 504 11.25 27.72 4.09
C PRO A 504 12.24 27.16 3.07
N LYS A 505 13.51 27.25 3.36
CA LYS A 505 14.53 26.55 2.58
C LYS A 505 14.56 25.08 2.97
N PRO A 506 14.71 24.16 2.00
CA PRO A 506 14.88 22.76 2.30
C PRO A 506 16.21 22.49 3.00
N GLY A 507 16.30 21.40 3.76
CA GLY A 507 17.56 20.92 4.31
C GLY A 507 18.55 20.56 3.18
N GLU A 508 19.82 20.88 3.36
CA GLU A 508 20.86 20.57 2.36
C GLU A 508 20.95 19.07 2.06
N LYS A 509 20.84 18.22 3.09
CA LYS A 509 20.88 16.76 2.96
C LYS A 509 19.67 16.21 2.22
N VAL A 510 18.48 16.80 2.41
CA VAL A 510 17.29 16.43 1.63
C VAL A 510 17.53 16.72 0.15
N MET A 511 18.08 17.88 -0.17
CA MET A 511 18.40 18.23 -1.57
C MET A 511 19.48 17.31 -2.15
N GLU A 512 20.47 16.93 -1.37
CA GLU A 512 21.47 15.93 -1.78
C GLU A 512 20.80 14.58 -2.11
N LEU A 513 19.89 14.09 -1.26
CA LEU A 513 19.15 12.85 -1.51
C LEU A 513 18.37 12.91 -2.83
N LEU A 514 17.67 14.01 -3.10
CA LEU A 514 16.86 14.15 -4.31
C LEU A 514 17.69 14.28 -5.60
N THR A 515 18.95 14.70 -5.50
CA THR A 515 19.86 14.88 -6.65
C THR A 515 20.82 13.70 -6.86
N THR A 516 20.84 12.74 -5.95
CA THR A 516 21.71 11.56 -6.01
C THR A 516 20.88 10.27 -5.99
N LYS A 517 21.54 9.13 -6.24
CA LYS A 517 20.89 7.82 -6.03
C LYS A 517 20.86 7.47 -4.55
N PRO A 518 19.79 6.87 -4.03
CA PRO A 518 19.77 6.36 -2.68
C PRO A 518 20.81 5.24 -2.51
N ARG A 519 21.59 5.32 -1.43
CA ARG A 519 22.54 4.29 -0.98
C ARG A 519 22.07 3.82 0.38
N ILE A 520 21.55 2.60 0.43
CA ILE A 520 20.67 2.13 1.50
C ILE A 520 21.41 1.15 2.41
N ILE A 521 21.42 1.43 3.71
CA ILE A 521 21.66 0.44 4.75
C ILE A 521 20.29 -0.15 5.14
N ASN A 522 20.11 -1.44 4.92
CA ASN A 522 18.90 -2.15 5.32
C ASN A 522 19.05 -2.66 6.77
N VAL A 523 18.11 -2.24 7.64
CA VAL A 523 18.01 -2.64 9.03
C VAL A 523 16.82 -3.56 9.19
N GLY A 524 17.02 -4.85 8.97
CA GLY A 524 15.96 -5.86 9.03
C GLY A 524 16.38 -7.19 8.45
N LEU A 525 15.48 -8.15 8.48
CA LEU A 525 15.69 -9.52 8.01
C LEU A 525 15.26 -9.73 6.54
N GLN A 526 14.73 -8.71 5.88
CA GLN A 526 14.24 -8.82 4.50
C GLN A 526 15.12 -7.98 3.56
N SER A 527 15.62 -8.63 2.51
CA SER A 527 16.14 -7.94 1.33
C SER A 527 14.95 -7.57 0.44
N PHE A 528 14.75 -6.31 0.22
CA PHE A 528 13.77 -5.79 -0.74
C PHE A 528 14.41 -5.57 -2.11
#